data_53d3c26d9fb22d63529af0207d04d334
#
_entry.id   53d3c26d9fb22d63529af0207d04d334
#
_cell.length_a   1.000
_cell.length_b   1.000
_cell.length_c   1.000
_cell.angle_alpha   90.00
_cell.angle_beta   90.00
_cell.angle_gamma   90.00
#
_symmetry.space_group_name_H-M   'P 1'
#
loop_
_entity.id
_entity.type
_entity.pdbx_description
1 polymer ?
#
loop_
_entity_poly.entity_id
_entity_poly.type
_entity_poly.pdbx_seq_one_letter_code
_entity_poly.pdbx_strand_id
1 'polypeptide(L)'
;MKYLVLDDEILAAEYLVALICEVDKKAEAITVNNPVKALELIKEQFHVCFIDIQMPGLNGIEFANKLKKLYPKTNFIFVTGYSDYMREAFKLDASDYIMKPVNVEQIRHALENLRYSVPENLLGDEKKRIQITCFGNFDILIDGNPVKFKFEKTKELLAYLVHRKGARCTSKEVIANLWEEEGHDSYYRMLKKDLRDVLNKLGCEKIIYSERGKIGLLYLESIQCDYFKWGENIVEGRKLYHGEYMAQYSWGKEVNAFLDMDKYQK
;
A
#
# COMPACT_ATOMS: atom_id res chain seq x y z
N MET A 1 -5.29 -2.56 12.12
CA MET A 1 -6.37 -2.75 11.08
C MET A 1 -7.73 -2.94 11.77
N LYS A 2 -8.87 -2.78 11.02
CA LYS A 2 -10.20 -3.15 11.51
C LYS A 2 -10.54 -4.59 11.10
N TYR A 3 -10.81 -5.41 12.08
CA TYR A 3 -11.11 -6.82 11.90
C TYR A 3 -12.53 -7.15 12.34
N LEU A 4 -13.21 -7.99 11.58
CA LEU A 4 -14.40 -8.69 12.02
C LEU A 4 -14.03 -10.15 12.27
N VAL A 5 -14.35 -10.67 13.42
CA VAL A 5 -14.26 -12.10 13.75
C VAL A 5 -15.67 -12.64 13.94
N LEU A 6 -16.07 -13.55 13.08
CA LEU A 6 -17.39 -14.16 13.06
C LEU A 6 -17.26 -15.67 13.33
N ASP A 7 -17.68 -16.10 14.51
CA ASP A 7 -17.64 -17.48 14.98
C ASP A 7 -18.75 -17.65 16.03
N ASP A 8 -19.57 -18.67 15.93
CA ASP A 8 -20.65 -18.93 16.91
C ASP A 8 -20.13 -19.42 18.26
N GLU A 9 -18.89 -19.94 18.28
CA GLU A 9 -18.17 -20.31 19.51
C GLU A 9 -17.41 -19.10 20.07
N ILE A 10 -17.94 -18.47 21.11
CA ILE A 10 -17.36 -17.24 21.71
C ILE A 10 -15.89 -17.43 22.09
N LEU A 11 -15.53 -18.56 22.70
CA LEU A 11 -14.14 -18.82 23.11
C LEU A 11 -13.19 -18.97 21.92
N ALA A 12 -13.65 -19.54 20.82
CA ALA A 12 -12.86 -19.63 19.58
C ALA A 12 -12.64 -18.23 18.97
N ALA A 13 -13.68 -17.40 18.95
CA ALA A 13 -13.58 -16.01 18.50
C ALA A 13 -12.60 -15.17 19.35
N GLU A 14 -12.68 -15.26 20.68
CA GLU A 14 -11.78 -14.57 21.60
C GLU A 14 -10.33 -15.04 21.45
N TYR A 15 -10.11 -16.33 21.32
CA TYR A 15 -8.78 -16.89 21.06
C TYR A 15 -8.21 -16.36 19.74
N LEU A 16 -9.02 -16.34 18.67
CA LEU A 16 -8.60 -15.82 17.38
C LEU A 16 -8.25 -14.31 17.45
N VAL A 17 -9.03 -13.52 18.18
CA VAL A 17 -8.69 -12.10 18.44
C VAL A 17 -7.37 -11.98 19.16
N ALA A 18 -7.09 -12.83 20.16
CA ALA A 18 -5.80 -12.80 20.86
C ALA A 18 -4.63 -13.06 19.91
N LEU A 19 -4.75 -14.05 19.00
CA LEU A 19 -3.73 -14.33 17.98
C LEU A 19 -3.57 -13.17 16.98
N ILE A 20 -4.68 -12.55 16.55
CA ILE A 20 -4.65 -11.37 15.68
C ILE A 20 -3.91 -10.21 16.36
N CYS A 21 -4.21 -9.93 17.63
CA CYS A 21 -3.54 -8.89 18.43
C CYS A 21 -2.06 -9.19 18.70
N GLU A 22 -1.65 -10.45 18.66
CA GLU A 22 -0.24 -10.82 18.76
C GLU A 22 0.54 -10.42 17.50
N VAL A 23 -0.08 -10.57 16.32
CA VAL A 23 0.50 -10.23 15.02
C VAL A 23 0.34 -8.73 14.70
N ASP A 24 -0.85 -8.17 14.91
CA ASP A 24 -1.15 -6.75 14.73
C ASP A 24 -1.44 -6.10 16.08
N LYS A 25 -0.42 -5.47 16.69
CA LYS A 25 -0.52 -4.82 18.02
C LYS A 25 -1.56 -3.69 18.08
N LYS A 26 -2.02 -3.20 16.94
CA LYS A 26 -3.01 -2.12 16.80
C LYS A 26 -4.32 -2.61 16.17
N ALA A 27 -4.58 -3.90 16.27
CA ALA A 27 -5.83 -4.49 15.79
C ALA A 27 -7.04 -3.87 16.50
N GLU A 28 -8.00 -3.40 15.73
CA GLU A 28 -9.36 -3.08 16.17
C GLU A 28 -10.26 -4.23 15.76
N ALA A 29 -10.41 -5.22 16.63
CA ALA A 29 -11.17 -6.42 16.33
C ALA A 29 -12.55 -6.39 17.02
N ILE A 30 -13.60 -6.70 16.25
CA ILE A 30 -14.96 -6.86 16.73
C ILE A 30 -15.34 -8.33 16.56
N THR A 31 -15.82 -8.97 17.62
CA THR A 31 -16.35 -10.32 17.58
C THR A 31 -17.87 -10.30 17.44
N VAL A 32 -18.41 -11.15 16.59
CA VAL A 32 -19.85 -11.36 16.44
C VAL A 32 -20.11 -12.87 16.37
N ASN A 33 -21.05 -13.35 17.16
CA ASN A 33 -21.38 -14.77 17.24
C ASN A 33 -22.65 -15.15 16.48
N ASN A 34 -23.24 -14.24 15.75
CA ASN A 34 -24.44 -14.47 14.95
C ASN A 34 -24.32 -13.77 13.59
N PRO A 35 -24.29 -14.53 12.49
CA PRO A 35 -24.08 -13.96 11.16
C PRO A 35 -25.22 -13.07 10.67
N VAL A 36 -26.46 -13.28 11.12
CA VAL A 36 -27.60 -12.42 10.76
C VAL A 36 -27.48 -11.06 11.43
N LYS A 37 -27.20 -11.06 12.74
CA LYS A 37 -26.95 -9.82 13.49
C LYS A 37 -25.72 -9.09 12.97
N ALA A 38 -24.68 -9.81 12.55
CA ALA A 38 -23.50 -9.21 11.97
C ALA A 38 -23.83 -8.33 10.75
N LEU A 39 -24.67 -8.82 9.82
CA LEU A 39 -25.06 -8.05 8.63
C LEU A 39 -25.85 -6.77 8.97
N GLU A 40 -26.63 -6.77 10.05
CA GLU A 40 -27.38 -5.59 10.51
C GLU A 40 -26.48 -4.55 11.19
N LEU A 41 -25.44 -5.01 11.89
CA LEU A 41 -24.52 -4.17 12.66
C LEU A 41 -23.42 -3.56 11.81
N ILE A 42 -23.04 -4.21 10.68
CA ILE A 42 -21.97 -3.74 9.81
C ILE A 42 -22.44 -2.55 9.00
N LYS A 43 -22.06 -1.34 9.46
CA LYS A 43 -22.33 -0.06 8.78
C LYS A 43 -21.12 0.51 8.07
N GLU A 44 -19.96 -0.11 8.22
CA GLU A 44 -18.69 0.30 7.64
C GLU A 44 -17.88 -0.90 7.13
N GLN A 45 -16.91 -0.63 6.27
CA GLN A 45 -16.05 -1.66 5.73
C GLN A 45 -15.03 -2.13 6.77
N PHE A 46 -14.90 -3.45 6.94
CA PHE A 46 -13.76 -4.07 7.60
C PHE A 46 -12.65 -4.37 6.59
N HIS A 47 -11.40 -4.33 7.05
CA HIS A 47 -10.26 -4.62 6.20
C HIS A 47 -10.08 -6.11 6.01
N VAL A 48 -10.28 -6.87 7.09
CA VAL A 48 -10.18 -8.32 7.11
C VAL A 48 -11.33 -8.89 7.92
N CYS A 49 -12.01 -9.89 7.39
CA CYS A 49 -13.02 -10.67 8.08
C CYS A 49 -12.53 -12.11 8.24
N PHE A 50 -12.33 -12.53 9.47
CA PHE A 50 -12.14 -13.93 9.82
C PHE A 50 -13.51 -14.57 10.09
N ILE A 51 -13.83 -15.64 9.37
CA ILE A 51 -15.20 -16.17 9.33
C ILE A 51 -15.16 -17.68 9.50
N ASP A 52 -15.86 -18.20 10.54
CA ASP A 52 -16.18 -19.63 10.57
C ASP A 52 -17.26 -19.94 9.52
N ILE A 53 -17.19 -21.11 8.93
CA ILE A 53 -18.10 -21.53 7.88
C ILE A 53 -19.38 -22.14 8.47
N GLN A 54 -19.25 -23.03 9.43
CA GLN A 54 -20.39 -23.73 10.01
C GLN A 54 -20.93 -23.01 11.25
N MET A 55 -21.94 -22.20 11.04
CA MET A 55 -22.65 -21.46 12.08
C MET A 55 -24.17 -21.66 11.95
N PRO A 56 -24.92 -21.62 13.07
CA PRO A 56 -26.38 -21.69 13.03
C PRO A 56 -27.01 -20.54 12.25
N GLY A 57 -27.97 -20.85 11.38
CA GLY A 57 -28.78 -19.90 10.64
C GLY A 57 -28.17 -19.53 9.28
N LEU A 58 -27.14 -18.70 9.21
CA LEU A 58 -26.50 -18.29 7.96
C LEU A 58 -25.07 -18.87 7.91
N ASN A 59 -24.76 -19.65 6.87
CA ASN A 59 -23.43 -20.18 6.62
C ASN A 59 -22.41 -19.05 6.35
N GLY A 60 -21.17 -19.23 6.80
CA GLY A 60 -20.09 -18.25 6.63
C GLY A 60 -19.77 -17.90 5.17
N ILE A 61 -19.92 -18.83 4.24
CA ILE A 61 -19.78 -18.59 2.79
C ILE A 61 -20.91 -17.65 2.29
N GLU A 62 -22.14 -17.90 2.71
CA GLU A 62 -23.28 -17.03 2.34
C GLU A 62 -23.16 -15.65 2.96
N PHE A 63 -22.69 -15.58 4.22
CA PHE A 63 -22.39 -14.32 4.87
C PHE A 63 -21.34 -13.52 4.08
N ALA A 64 -20.21 -14.13 3.74
CA ALA A 64 -19.13 -13.50 2.95
C ALA A 64 -19.63 -13.03 1.59
N ASN A 65 -20.50 -13.81 0.91
CA ASN A 65 -21.14 -13.42 -0.35
C ASN A 65 -21.98 -12.14 -0.22
N LYS A 66 -22.76 -12.02 0.85
CA LYS A 66 -23.58 -10.84 1.11
C LYS A 66 -22.70 -9.64 1.42
N LEU A 67 -21.69 -9.83 2.27
CA LEU A 67 -20.77 -8.77 2.67
C LEU A 67 -19.93 -8.26 1.48
N LYS A 68 -19.49 -9.16 0.59
CA LYS A 68 -18.73 -8.81 -0.62
C LYS A 68 -19.50 -7.91 -1.57
N LYS A 69 -20.84 -8.06 -1.64
CA LYS A 69 -21.69 -7.17 -2.47
C LYS A 69 -21.75 -5.76 -1.91
N LEU A 70 -21.67 -5.60 -0.59
CA LEU A 70 -21.68 -4.30 0.08
C LEU A 70 -20.27 -3.68 0.11
N TYR A 71 -19.26 -4.50 0.36
CA TYR A 71 -17.86 -4.08 0.53
C TYR A 71 -16.92 -4.95 -0.32
N PRO A 72 -16.79 -4.71 -1.62
CA PRO A 72 -16.07 -5.59 -2.56
C PRO A 72 -14.57 -5.75 -2.28
N LYS A 73 -13.98 -4.82 -1.54
CA LYS A 73 -12.53 -4.81 -1.21
C LYS A 73 -12.22 -5.35 0.21
N THR A 74 -13.17 -5.98 0.87
CA THR A 74 -12.92 -6.65 2.15
C THR A 74 -12.18 -7.97 1.91
N ASN A 75 -11.12 -8.22 2.67
CA ASN A 75 -10.41 -9.48 2.66
C ASN A 75 -11.16 -10.51 3.52
N PHE A 76 -11.42 -11.68 2.96
CA PHE A 76 -12.03 -12.80 3.68
C PHE A 76 -10.99 -13.86 3.96
N ILE A 77 -10.88 -14.28 5.21
CA ILE A 77 -10.08 -15.42 5.67
C ILE A 77 -11.04 -16.37 6.37
N PHE A 78 -11.23 -17.55 5.82
CA PHE A 78 -12.06 -18.56 6.46
C PHE A 78 -11.26 -19.33 7.49
N VAL A 79 -11.85 -19.54 8.68
CA VAL A 79 -11.22 -20.25 9.80
C VAL A 79 -12.20 -21.31 10.29
N THR A 80 -11.97 -22.54 9.94
CA THR A 80 -12.96 -23.60 10.16
C THR A 80 -12.33 -24.97 10.40
N GLY A 81 -13.07 -25.88 11.02
CA GLY A 81 -12.69 -27.29 11.17
C GLY A 81 -12.98 -28.18 9.95
N TYR A 82 -13.55 -27.64 8.87
CA TYR A 82 -14.03 -28.37 7.71
C TYR A 82 -13.23 -28.03 6.45
N SER A 83 -12.77 -29.05 5.72
CA SER A 83 -12.00 -28.87 4.48
C SER A 83 -12.88 -28.76 3.22
N ASP A 84 -14.12 -29.18 3.29
CA ASP A 84 -14.99 -29.39 2.12
C ASP A 84 -15.41 -28.10 1.42
N TYR A 85 -15.36 -26.97 2.14
CA TYR A 85 -15.76 -25.65 1.65
C TYR A 85 -14.63 -24.86 0.98
N MET A 86 -13.42 -25.40 0.92
CA MET A 86 -12.25 -24.71 0.39
C MET A 86 -12.47 -24.22 -1.06
N ARG A 87 -13.11 -25.06 -1.90
CA ARG A 87 -13.42 -24.70 -3.30
C ARG A 87 -14.40 -23.52 -3.40
N GLU A 88 -15.37 -23.44 -2.50
CA GLU A 88 -16.36 -22.36 -2.46
C GLU A 88 -15.72 -21.06 -1.94
N ALA A 89 -14.87 -21.14 -0.94
CA ALA A 89 -14.09 -20.03 -0.43
C ALA A 89 -13.19 -19.40 -1.53
N PHE A 90 -12.53 -20.24 -2.34
CA PHE A 90 -11.72 -19.73 -3.46
C PHE A 90 -12.56 -19.08 -4.56
N LYS A 91 -13.78 -19.55 -4.83
CA LYS A 91 -14.69 -18.88 -5.79
C LYS A 91 -15.13 -17.48 -5.30
N LEU A 92 -15.09 -17.26 -3.98
CA LEU A 92 -15.35 -15.96 -3.37
C LEU A 92 -14.15 -15.02 -3.35
N ASP A 93 -13.02 -15.45 -3.94
CA ASP A 93 -11.78 -14.71 -3.87
C ASP A 93 -11.27 -14.51 -2.42
N ALA A 94 -11.44 -15.52 -1.57
CA ALA A 94 -10.88 -15.48 -0.21
C ALA A 94 -9.36 -15.24 -0.26
N SER A 95 -8.86 -14.48 0.70
CA SER A 95 -7.42 -14.24 0.85
C SER A 95 -6.70 -15.44 1.40
N ASP A 96 -7.34 -16.18 2.31
CA ASP A 96 -6.78 -17.43 2.87
C ASP A 96 -7.89 -18.35 3.43
N TYR A 97 -7.49 -19.59 3.73
CA TYR A 97 -8.33 -20.62 4.33
C TYR A 97 -7.54 -21.37 5.39
N ILE A 98 -7.87 -21.18 6.66
CA ILE A 98 -7.14 -21.71 7.81
C ILE A 98 -7.95 -22.82 8.46
N MET A 99 -7.32 -23.99 8.63
CA MET A 99 -7.93 -25.09 9.37
C MET A 99 -7.72 -24.91 10.88
N LYS A 100 -8.79 -25.08 11.68
CA LYS A 100 -8.69 -25.18 13.14
C LYS A 100 -7.92 -26.46 13.52
N PRO A 101 -6.99 -26.46 14.50
CA PRO A 101 -6.66 -25.38 15.41
C PRO A 101 -5.75 -24.31 14.77
N VAL A 102 -6.00 -23.03 15.10
CA VAL A 102 -5.28 -21.88 14.55
C VAL A 102 -4.06 -21.56 15.39
N ASN A 103 -2.97 -21.11 14.75
CA ASN A 103 -1.77 -20.61 15.41
C ASN A 103 -1.33 -19.24 14.86
N VAL A 104 -0.40 -18.59 15.56
CA VAL A 104 0.10 -17.25 15.24
C VAL A 104 0.72 -17.17 13.84
N GLU A 105 1.47 -18.19 13.42
CA GLU A 105 2.15 -18.20 12.13
C GLU A 105 1.17 -18.27 10.96
N GLN A 106 0.06 -19.00 11.11
CA GLN A 106 -1.00 -19.04 10.10
C GLN A 106 -1.68 -17.67 9.97
N ILE A 107 -1.93 -16.99 11.09
CA ILE A 107 -2.49 -15.61 11.05
C ILE A 107 -1.50 -14.66 10.39
N ARG A 108 -0.22 -14.74 10.72
CA ARG A 108 0.82 -13.90 10.10
C ARG A 108 0.86 -14.11 8.58
N HIS A 109 0.93 -15.36 8.15
CA HIS A 109 0.93 -15.72 6.74
C HIS A 109 -0.31 -15.19 6.00
N ALA A 110 -1.49 -15.36 6.58
CA ALA A 110 -2.74 -14.90 5.98
C ALA A 110 -2.79 -13.37 5.85
N LEU A 111 -2.27 -12.63 6.84
CA LEU A 111 -2.22 -11.17 6.81
C LEU A 111 -1.14 -10.61 5.87
N GLU A 112 -0.07 -11.37 5.60
CA GLU A 112 0.95 -11.02 4.61
C GLU A 112 0.46 -11.23 3.16
N ASN A 113 -0.52 -12.12 2.95
CA ASN A 113 -1.02 -12.52 1.64
C ASN A 113 -2.44 -12.01 1.34
N LEU A 114 -2.84 -10.89 1.92
CA LEU A 114 -4.15 -10.30 1.66
C LEU A 114 -4.33 -9.97 0.18
N ARG A 115 -5.49 -10.34 -0.38
CA ARG A 115 -5.83 -10.13 -1.79
C ARG A 115 -5.99 -8.66 -2.13
N TYR A 116 -6.66 -7.93 -1.27
CA TYR A 116 -6.82 -6.48 -1.38
C TYR A 116 -5.87 -5.82 -0.40
N SER A 117 -5.02 -4.93 -0.92
CA SER A 117 -4.14 -4.15 -0.06
C SER A 117 -4.98 -3.37 0.94
N VAL A 118 -4.71 -3.60 2.21
CA VAL A 118 -5.28 -2.77 3.26
C VAL A 118 -4.48 -1.48 3.26
N PRO A 119 -5.15 -0.33 3.19
CA PRO A 119 -4.44 0.94 3.30
C PRO A 119 -3.61 0.93 4.58
N GLU A 120 -2.31 1.12 4.48
CA GLU A 120 -1.35 1.09 5.61
C GLU A 120 -1.64 2.11 6.72
N ASN A 121 -2.67 2.96 6.54
CA ASN A 121 -3.18 3.89 7.55
C ASN A 121 -3.52 3.25 8.89
N LEU A 122 -3.63 1.92 8.92
CA LEU A 122 -4.22 1.18 10.03
C LEU A 122 -3.23 0.23 10.70
N LEU A 123 -2.07 0.03 10.10
CA LEU A 123 -0.92 -0.59 10.76
C LEU A 123 -0.16 0.50 11.52
N GLY A 124 -0.85 1.17 12.38
CA GLY A 124 -0.39 1.99 13.50
C GLY A 124 1.05 2.54 13.50
N ASP A 125 1.52 3.11 12.41
CA ASP A 125 2.37 4.28 12.42
C ASP A 125 1.49 5.46 12.01
N GLU A 126 1.60 6.61 12.66
CA GLU A 126 0.97 7.84 12.19
C GLU A 126 1.32 7.98 10.71
N LYS A 127 0.32 7.85 9.84
CA LYS A 127 0.60 7.82 8.41
C LYS A 127 1.28 9.14 8.05
N LYS A 128 2.55 9.06 7.80
CA LYS A 128 3.32 10.18 7.31
C LYS A 128 2.66 10.67 6.02
N ARG A 129 2.15 11.90 6.01
CA ARG A 129 1.62 12.51 4.79
C ARG A 129 2.77 12.87 3.90
N ILE A 130 3.00 12.05 2.88
CA ILE A 130 4.03 12.30 1.89
C ILE A 130 3.37 13.08 0.75
N GLN A 131 3.79 14.32 0.57
CA GLN A 131 3.33 15.20 -0.50
C GLN A 131 4.51 15.49 -1.41
N ILE A 132 4.33 15.24 -2.69
CA ILE A 132 5.37 15.46 -3.71
C ILE A 132 4.80 16.39 -4.78
N THR A 133 5.54 17.44 -5.08
CA THR A 133 5.26 18.36 -6.16
C THR A 133 6.26 18.10 -7.29
N CYS A 134 5.75 17.86 -8.48
CA CYS A 134 6.53 17.65 -9.70
C CYS A 134 6.31 18.76 -10.75
N PHE A 135 5.14 19.38 -10.72
CA PHE A 135 4.83 20.49 -11.62
C PHE A 135 5.43 21.79 -11.07
N GLY A 136 6.28 22.43 -11.86
CA GLY A 136 7.23 23.43 -11.41
C GLY A 136 8.52 22.80 -10.91
N ASN A 137 8.98 23.21 -9.74
CA ASN A 137 10.13 22.61 -9.09
C ASN A 137 9.73 21.35 -8.28
N PHE A 138 10.58 20.33 -8.34
CA PHE A 138 10.39 19.14 -7.50
C PHE A 138 10.58 19.48 -6.02
N ASP A 139 9.60 19.13 -5.22
CA ASP A 139 9.70 19.20 -3.76
C ASP A 139 9.00 18.04 -3.07
N ILE A 140 9.39 17.77 -1.82
CA ILE A 140 8.82 16.75 -0.98
C ILE A 140 8.60 17.27 0.44
N LEU A 141 7.37 17.09 0.91
CA LEU A 141 6.97 17.36 2.28
C LEU A 141 6.56 16.06 2.97
N ILE A 142 6.97 15.87 4.21
CA ILE A 142 6.50 14.79 5.07
C ILE A 142 5.87 15.45 6.30
N ASP A 143 4.59 15.18 6.55
CA ASP A 143 3.76 15.84 7.58
C ASP A 143 3.79 17.37 7.49
N GLY A 144 3.82 17.90 6.26
CA GLY A 144 3.87 19.33 5.98
C GLY A 144 5.25 19.97 6.15
N ASN A 145 6.29 19.20 6.52
CA ASN A 145 7.65 19.71 6.70
C ASN A 145 8.54 19.36 5.50
N PRO A 146 9.33 20.30 4.98
CA PRO A 146 10.26 20.05 3.88
C PRO A 146 11.33 19.02 4.30
N VAL A 147 11.57 18.03 3.43
CA VAL A 147 12.61 17.03 3.63
C VAL A 147 13.97 17.60 3.23
N LYS A 148 14.92 17.54 4.15
CA LYS A 148 16.31 17.97 3.92
C LYS A 148 17.20 16.75 3.70
N PHE A 149 17.84 16.71 2.54
CA PHE A 149 18.86 15.73 2.21
C PHE A 149 20.27 16.31 2.46
N LYS A 150 21.22 15.43 2.71
CA LYS A 150 22.62 15.84 2.88
C LYS A 150 23.22 16.35 1.57
N PHE A 151 22.77 15.78 0.44
CA PHE A 151 23.24 16.16 -0.90
C PHE A 151 22.04 16.55 -1.77
N GLU A 152 22.15 17.67 -2.51
CA GLU A 152 21.11 18.06 -3.49
C GLU A 152 20.85 16.96 -4.54
N LYS A 153 21.90 16.22 -4.91
CA LYS A 153 21.78 15.09 -5.84
C LYS A 153 20.98 13.92 -5.28
N THR A 154 20.80 13.80 -3.95
CA THR A 154 19.88 12.84 -3.33
C THR A 154 18.43 13.22 -3.59
N LYS A 155 18.10 14.53 -3.56
CA LYS A 155 16.78 15.03 -3.91
C LYS A 155 16.47 14.73 -5.38
N GLU A 156 17.43 14.91 -6.28
CA GLU A 156 17.31 14.57 -7.70
C GLU A 156 17.13 13.06 -7.92
N LEU A 157 17.87 12.21 -7.19
CA LEU A 157 17.67 10.75 -7.22
C LEU A 157 16.22 10.41 -6.87
N LEU A 158 15.67 10.97 -5.81
CA LEU A 158 14.28 10.74 -5.43
C LEU A 158 13.31 11.24 -6.51
N ALA A 159 13.55 12.42 -7.08
CA ALA A 159 12.77 12.99 -8.18
C ALA A 159 12.72 12.04 -9.39
N TYR A 160 13.86 11.47 -9.76
CA TYR A 160 13.93 10.48 -10.83
C TYR A 160 13.12 9.22 -10.52
N LEU A 161 13.19 8.69 -9.28
CA LEU A 161 12.38 7.54 -8.87
C LEU A 161 10.87 7.85 -8.88
N VAL A 162 10.47 9.07 -8.52
CA VAL A 162 9.08 9.54 -8.63
C VAL A 162 8.65 9.58 -10.09
N HIS A 163 9.50 10.13 -10.99
CA HIS A 163 9.24 10.14 -12.43
C HIS A 163 9.00 8.73 -12.97
N ARG A 164 9.72 7.73 -12.49
CA ARG A 164 9.60 6.33 -12.92
C ARG A 164 8.35 5.60 -12.40
N LYS A 165 7.51 6.25 -11.59
CA LYS A 165 6.19 5.75 -11.13
C LYS A 165 6.21 4.28 -10.68
N GLY A 166 7.15 3.92 -9.79
CA GLY A 166 7.27 2.56 -9.24
C GLY A 166 8.06 1.56 -10.10
N ALA A 167 8.54 1.95 -11.28
CA ALA A 167 9.43 1.10 -12.06
C ALA A 167 10.75 0.86 -11.31
N ARG A 168 11.25 -0.37 -11.37
CA ARG A 168 12.52 -0.77 -10.74
C ARG A 168 13.68 -0.44 -11.67
N CYS A 169 14.42 0.62 -11.35
CA CYS A 169 15.55 1.11 -12.12
C CYS A 169 16.84 0.40 -11.71
N THR A 170 17.70 0.08 -12.68
CA THR A 170 19.06 -0.42 -12.41
C THR A 170 19.99 0.74 -12.03
N SER A 171 21.10 0.44 -11.34
CA SER A 171 22.12 1.46 -11.02
C SER A 171 22.65 2.16 -12.27
N LYS A 172 22.89 1.41 -13.35
CA LYS A 172 23.36 1.99 -14.62
C LYS A 172 22.37 2.96 -15.23
N GLU A 173 21.08 2.58 -15.24
CA GLU A 173 19.99 3.44 -15.73
C GLU A 173 19.88 4.74 -14.93
N VAL A 174 19.93 4.67 -13.60
CA VAL A 174 19.87 5.87 -12.75
C VAL A 174 21.09 6.76 -12.98
N ILE A 175 22.31 6.20 -13.00
CA ILE A 175 23.53 6.95 -13.20
C ILE A 175 23.51 7.65 -14.57
N ALA A 176 23.13 6.96 -15.64
CA ALA A 176 23.05 7.54 -16.97
C ALA A 176 22.06 8.74 -17.11
N ASN A 177 21.02 8.74 -16.27
CA ASN A 177 20.05 9.86 -16.29
C ASN A 177 20.42 11.02 -15.36
N LEU A 178 21.15 10.76 -14.28
CA LEU A 178 21.54 11.78 -13.31
C LEU A 178 22.86 12.49 -13.66
N TRP A 179 23.68 11.85 -14.49
CA TRP A 179 24.99 12.38 -14.93
C TRP A 179 25.18 12.17 -16.42
N GLU A 180 25.83 13.11 -17.06
CA GLU A 180 26.19 13.01 -18.48
C GLU A 180 27.46 12.16 -18.70
N GLU A 181 28.26 11.93 -17.65
CA GLU A 181 29.54 11.23 -17.68
C GLU A 181 29.49 9.92 -16.90
N GLU A 182 30.39 8.98 -17.22
CA GLU A 182 30.57 7.71 -16.52
C GLU A 182 31.39 7.88 -15.22
N GLY A 183 31.36 6.86 -14.34
CA GLY A 183 32.28 6.80 -13.18
C GLY A 183 31.68 7.26 -11.84
N HIS A 184 30.37 7.42 -11.74
CA HIS A 184 29.70 7.93 -10.52
C HIS A 184 29.20 6.84 -9.54
N ASP A 185 29.62 5.57 -9.69
CA ASP A 185 29.13 4.46 -8.86
C ASP A 185 29.32 4.66 -7.35
N SER A 186 30.46 5.19 -6.94
CA SER A 186 30.77 5.44 -5.52
C SER A 186 29.88 6.57 -4.97
N TYR A 187 29.70 7.63 -5.73
CA TYR A 187 28.84 8.74 -5.35
C TYR A 187 27.36 8.31 -5.34
N TYR A 188 26.91 7.56 -6.33
CA TYR A 188 25.57 7.00 -6.36
C TYR A 188 25.27 6.10 -5.13
N ARG A 189 26.24 5.27 -4.70
CA ARG A 189 26.09 4.49 -3.45
C ARG A 189 25.90 5.37 -2.22
N MET A 190 26.61 6.49 -2.18
CA MET A 190 26.49 7.48 -1.10
C MET A 190 25.12 8.18 -1.11
N LEU A 191 24.59 8.53 -2.29
CA LEU A 191 23.24 9.09 -2.44
C LEU A 191 22.15 8.10 -2.01
N LYS A 192 22.27 6.82 -2.39
CA LYS A 192 21.32 5.79 -1.92
C LYS A 192 21.32 5.62 -0.41
N LYS A 193 22.50 5.70 0.20
CA LYS A 193 22.61 5.65 1.66
C LYS A 193 21.95 6.88 2.29
N ASP A 194 22.24 8.08 1.80
CA ASP A 194 21.65 9.32 2.30
C ASP A 194 20.12 9.28 2.18
N LEU A 195 19.59 8.89 1.02
CA LEU A 195 18.15 8.73 0.80
C LEU A 195 17.51 7.79 1.84
N ARG A 196 18.13 6.63 2.05
CA ARG A 196 17.65 5.64 3.03
C ARG A 196 17.71 6.18 4.46
N ASP A 197 18.84 6.78 4.85
CA ASP A 197 19.05 7.30 6.19
C ASP A 197 18.05 8.42 6.53
N VAL A 198 17.77 9.30 5.56
CA VAL A 198 16.78 10.38 5.72
C VAL A 198 15.37 9.81 5.86
N LEU A 199 14.97 8.89 4.97
CA LEU A 199 13.64 8.27 5.01
C LEU A 199 13.43 7.42 6.26
N ASN A 200 14.45 6.69 6.73
CA ASN A 200 14.40 5.94 7.98
C ASN A 200 14.16 6.87 9.19
N LYS A 201 14.90 7.99 9.28
CA LYS A 201 14.69 8.98 10.35
C LYS A 201 13.27 9.56 10.36
N LEU A 202 12.66 9.62 9.21
CA LEU A 202 11.29 10.14 9.02
C LEU A 202 10.22 9.03 9.08
N GLY A 203 10.60 7.77 9.31
CA GLY A 203 9.67 6.64 9.34
C GLY A 203 9.01 6.32 7.99
N CYS A 204 9.70 6.63 6.89
CA CYS A 204 9.22 6.47 5.52
C CYS A 204 10.08 5.50 4.68
N GLU A 205 10.91 4.66 5.33
CA GLU A 205 11.84 3.76 4.63
C GLU A 205 11.15 2.77 3.69
N LYS A 206 9.92 2.38 3.99
CA LYS A 206 9.13 1.42 3.22
C LYS A 206 8.74 1.91 1.84
N ILE A 207 8.82 3.22 1.56
CA ILE A 207 8.49 3.74 0.23
C ILE A 207 9.58 3.49 -0.81
N ILE A 208 10.76 3.03 -0.41
CA ILE A 208 11.88 2.74 -1.32
C ILE A 208 12.18 1.24 -1.35
N TYR A 209 12.07 0.67 -2.53
CA TYR A 209 12.65 -0.63 -2.85
C TYR A 209 14.13 -0.45 -3.20
N SER A 210 15.02 -1.24 -2.59
CA SER A 210 16.45 -1.20 -2.93
C SER A 210 17.09 -2.57 -2.70
N GLU A 211 17.04 -3.44 -3.72
CA GLU A 211 17.59 -4.80 -3.68
C GLU A 211 18.23 -5.21 -5.01
N ARG A 212 19.22 -6.11 -4.95
CA ARG A 212 19.83 -6.75 -6.13
C ARG A 212 20.24 -5.77 -7.23
N GLY A 213 20.78 -4.62 -6.86
CA GLY A 213 21.22 -3.60 -7.81
C GLY A 213 20.10 -2.79 -8.46
N LYS A 214 18.86 -2.94 -8.02
CA LYS A 214 17.70 -2.16 -8.47
C LYS A 214 17.18 -1.27 -7.35
N ILE A 215 16.61 -0.13 -7.73
CA ILE A 215 15.96 0.83 -6.84
C ILE A 215 14.64 1.30 -7.47
N GLY A 216 13.65 1.62 -6.65
CA GLY A 216 12.37 2.14 -7.12
C GLY A 216 11.50 2.61 -5.98
N LEU A 217 10.39 3.27 -6.30
CA LEU A 217 9.36 3.62 -5.34
C LEU A 217 8.38 2.45 -5.14
N LEU A 218 7.92 2.30 -3.90
CA LEU A 218 6.82 1.41 -3.53
C LEU A 218 5.66 2.25 -2.98
N TYR A 219 4.48 1.64 -2.86
CA TYR A 219 3.31 2.24 -2.21
C TYR A 219 2.93 3.63 -2.75
N LEU A 220 2.88 3.76 -4.08
CA LEU A 220 2.58 5.02 -4.76
C LEU A 220 1.24 5.61 -4.32
N GLU A 221 0.27 4.78 -3.97
CA GLU A 221 -1.06 5.18 -3.47
C GLU A 221 -0.99 5.94 -2.14
N SER A 222 0.10 5.75 -1.37
CA SER A 222 0.32 6.47 -0.11
C SER A 222 0.93 7.86 -0.31
N ILE A 223 1.34 8.19 -1.53
CA ILE A 223 2.03 9.42 -1.90
C ILE A 223 1.06 10.33 -2.63
N GLN A 224 0.80 11.51 -2.08
CA GLN A 224 0.07 12.55 -2.77
C GLN A 224 1.02 13.26 -3.74
N CYS A 225 0.89 12.98 -5.04
CA CYS A 225 1.77 13.55 -6.07
C CYS A 225 0.92 14.10 -7.23
N ASP A 226 1.18 15.33 -7.63
CA ASP A 226 0.52 16.01 -8.76
C ASP A 226 0.74 15.27 -10.09
N TYR A 227 1.97 14.76 -10.32
CA TYR A 227 2.30 13.98 -11.52
C TYR A 227 1.62 12.60 -11.56
N PHE A 228 1.33 11.99 -10.41
CA PHE A 228 0.59 10.71 -10.39
C PHE A 228 -0.87 10.94 -10.78
N LYS A 229 -1.47 12.04 -10.33
CA LYS A 229 -2.85 12.44 -10.71
C LYS A 229 -3.00 12.67 -12.21
N TRP A 230 -1.96 13.12 -12.90
CA TRP A 230 -1.97 13.26 -14.36
C TRP A 230 -2.30 11.93 -15.08
N GLY A 231 -1.82 10.79 -14.56
CA GLY A 231 -2.08 9.47 -15.14
C GLY A 231 -3.44 8.86 -14.76
N GLU A 232 -3.99 9.27 -13.59
CA GLU A 232 -5.24 8.69 -13.05
C GLU A 232 -6.48 9.48 -13.50
N ASN A 233 -6.40 10.79 -13.50
CA ASN A 233 -7.47 11.68 -13.92
C ASN A 233 -6.90 12.84 -14.74
N ILE A 234 -6.91 12.66 -16.07
CA ILE A 234 -6.34 13.62 -17.00
C ILE A 234 -6.93 15.02 -16.83
N VAL A 235 -8.21 15.14 -16.51
CA VAL A 235 -8.88 16.44 -16.35
C VAL A 235 -8.37 17.19 -15.12
N GLU A 236 -8.20 16.52 -13.99
CA GLU A 236 -7.65 17.13 -12.77
C GLU A 236 -6.14 17.34 -12.88
N GLY A 237 -5.40 16.38 -13.42
CA GLY A 237 -3.97 16.49 -13.64
C GLY A 237 -3.61 17.69 -14.54
N ARG A 238 -4.35 17.88 -15.63
CA ARG A 238 -4.18 19.01 -16.56
C ARG A 238 -4.40 20.38 -15.90
N LYS A 239 -5.25 20.47 -14.89
CA LYS A 239 -5.46 21.72 -14.12
C LYS A 239 -4.27 22.07 -13.23
N LEU A 240 -3.54 21.06 -12.75
CA LEU A 240 -2.39 21.24 -11.87
C LEU A 240 -1.10 21.58 -12.65
N TYR A 241 -1.03 21.23 -13.92
CA TYR A 241 0.14 21.46 -14.75
C TYR A 241 0.13 22.87 -15.39
N HIS A 242 1.15 23.64 -15.09
CA HIS A 242 1.31 25.03 -15.54
C HIS A 242 2.46 25.25 -16.53
N GLY A 243 2.85 24.21 -17.26
CA GLY A 243 3.88 24.30 -18.29
C GLY A 243 5.31 24.02 -17.82
N GLU A 244 5.48 23.59 -16.57
CA GLU A 244 6.79 23.23 -16.02
C GLU A 244 6.73 21.87 -15.29
N TYR A 245 7.74 21.04 -15.51
CA TYR A 245 7.91 19.75 -14.86
C TYR A 245 9.34 19.59 -14.34
N MET A 246 9.49 19.52 -13.02
CA MET A 246 10.79 19.36 -12.34
C MET A 246 11.87 20.25 -12.95
N ALA A 247 11.57 21.56 -13.13
CA ALA A 247 12.33 22.52 -13.93
C ALA A 247 13.80 22.67 -13.51
N GLN A 248 14.15 22.32 -12.27
CA GLN A 248 15.52 22.35 -11.77
C GLN A 248 16.42 21.21 -12.32
N TYR A 249 15.86 20.20 -13.01
CA TYR A 249 16.63 19.07 -13.54
C TYR A 249 16.65 19.07 -15.07
N SER A 250 17.82 18.84 -15.67
CA SER A 250 18.02 18.86 -17.13
C SER A 250 17.15 17.82 -17.84
N TRP A 251 17.05 16.60 -17.31
CA TRP A 251 16.24 15.53 -17.85
C TRP A 251 14.72 15.81 -17.77
N GLY A 252 14.29 16.71 -16.90
CA GLY A 252 12.88 17.12 -16.79
C GLY A 252 12.35 17.84 -18.02
N LYS A 253 13.23 18.48 -18.82
CA LYS A 253 12.85 19.25 -20.01
C LYS A 253 12.23 18.38 -21.12
N GLU A 254 12.74 17.17 -21.32
CA GLU A 254 12.18 16.24 -22.31
C GLU A 254 10.77 15.78 -21.90
N VAL A 255 10.59 15.48 -20.61
CA VAL A 255 9.30 15.11 -20.04
C VAL A 255 8.30 16.26 -20.14
N ASN A 256 8.77 17.50 -19.91
CA ASN A 256 7.95 18.69 -20.02
C ASN A 256 7.38 18.86 -21.44
N ALA A 257 8.21 18.65 -22.45
CA ALA A 257 7.78 18.72 -23.85
C ALA A 257 6.67 17.68 -24.17
N PHE A 258 6.79 16.47 -23.60
CA PHE A 258 5.76 15.42 -23.75
C PHE A 258 4.45 15.84 -23.06
N LEU A 259 4.50 16.35 -21.84
CA LEU A 259 3.31 16.79 -21.08
C LEU A 259 2.61 17.98 -21.78
N ASP A 260 3.36 18.89 -22.39
CA ASP A 260 2.82 19.98 -23.18
C ASP A 260 2.04 19.49 -24.39
N MET A 261 2.58 18.49 -25.12
CA MET A 261 1.89 17.86 -26.25
C MET A 261 0.58 17.18 -25.81
N ASP A 262 0.63 16.41 -24.71
CA ASP A 262 -0.54 15.66 -24.20
C ASP A 262 -1.65 16.60 -23.66
N LYS A 263 -1.28 17.78 -23.12
CA LYS A 263 -2.23 18.78 -22.64
C LYS A 263 -3.16 19.28 -23.73
N TYR A 264 -2.72 19.34 -24.99
CA TYR A 264 -3.46 19.87 -26.13
C TYR A 264 -4.12 18.79 -27.01
N GLN A 265 -3.86 17.52 -26.77
CA GLN A 265 -4.60 16.42 -27.43
C GLN A 265 -5.98 16.33 -26.77
N LYS A 266 -7.05 16.55 -27.57
CA LYS A 266 -8.46 16.49 -27.17
C LYS A 266 -8.97 15.05 -27.14
#